data_ea7641924b9987d845a622e5090897ec
#
_entry.id   ea7641924b9987d845a622e5090897ec
#
_cell.length_a   1.000
_cell.length_b   1.000
_cell.length_c   1.000
_cell.angle_alpha   90.00
_cell.angle_beta   90.00
_cell.angle_gamma   90.00
#
_symmetry.space_group_name_H-M   'P 1'
#
loop_
_entity.id
_entity.type
_entity.pdbx_description
1 polymer ?
#
loop_
_entity_poly.entity_id
_entity_poly.type
_entity_poly.pdbx_seq_one_letter_code
_entity_poly.pdbx_strand_id
1 'polypeptide(L)'
;MGLLFIPMLILGIVLYLKAPELLQKRLNSKENGNDQKLVVLTAALLFIAVFVLAGLDFKHGWSRLPEWLVAAAAVIQLLSYGLYGEVMRENAYLSRTIEVQEGQEVIDTGLYGIVRHPMYTATVLLFLSMPLVLGSWISFALMCLYPVVIVFRIRGEEKLLEEELKGYDEYKNKVKWRLIPFVW
;
A
#
# COMPACT_ATOMS: atom_id res chain seq x y z
N MET A 1 -9.90 -1.80 16.90
CA MET A 1 -9.82 -3.06 16.12
C MET A 1 -10.80 -3.11 14.95
N GLY A 2 -12.11 -2.88 15.14
CA GLY A 2 -13.10 -2.92 14.05
C GLY A 2 -12.74 -2.02 12.85
N LEU A 3 -12.27 -0.80 13.10
CA LEU A 3 -11.88 0.16 12.06
C LEU A 3 -10.74 -0.33 11.16
N LEU A 4 -9.88 -1.23 11.66
CA LEU A 4 -8.79 -1.82 10.89
C LEU A 4 -9.27 -2.95 9.96
N PHE A 5 -10.18 -3.79 10.43
CA PHE A 5 -10.52 -5.04 9.74
C PHE A 5 -11.83 -4.97 8.96
N ILE A 6 -12.83 -4.21 9.45
CA ILE A 6 -14.14 -4.14 8.79
C ILE A 6 -14.04 -3.57 7.36
N PRO A 7 -13.34 -2.43 7.10
CA PRO A 7 -13.20 -1.93 5.73
C PRO A 7 -12.46 -2.90 4.82
N MET A 8 -11.43 -3.59 5.34
CA MET A 8 -10.69 -4.61 4.59
C MET A 8 -11.58 -5.79 4.21
N LEU A 9 -12.43 -6.27 5.13
CA LEU A 9 -13.38 -7.33 4.85
C LEU A 9 -14.43 -6.91 3.84
N ILE A 10 -14.98 -5.69 3.96
CA ILE A 10 -15.93 -5.13 3.00
C ILE A 10 -15.30 -5.08 1.60
N LEU A 11 -14.06 -4.56 1.50
CA LEU A 11 -13.34 -4.52 0.23
C LEU A 11 -13.12 -5.92 -0.34
N GLY A 12 -12.72 -6.87 0.50
CA GLY A 12 -12.57 -8.29 0.10
C GLY A 12 -13.86 -8.89 -0.44
N ILE A 13 -15.00 -8.64 0.21
CA ILE A 13 -16.32 -9.10 -0.24
C ILE A 13 -16.69 -8.42 -1.57
N VAL A 14 -16.48 -7.10 -1.70
CA VAL A 14 -16.76 -6.38 -2.96
C VAL A 14 -15.93 -6.94 -4.11
N LEU A 15 -14.64 -7.21 -3.89
CA LEU A 15 -13.78 -7.82 -4.90
C LEU A 15 -14.24 -9.25 -5.26
N TYR A 16 -14.58 -10.05 -4.26
CA TYR A 16 -15.09 -11.41 -4.48
C TYR A 16 -16.34 -11.42 -5.37
N LEU A 17 -17.26 -10.46 -5.15
CA LEU A 17 -18.52 -10.39 -5.88
C LEU A 17 -18.39 -9.70 -7.25
N LYS A 18 -17.52 -8.67 -7.38
CA LYS A 18 -17.46 -7.82 -8.58
C LYS A 18 -16.22 -8.02 -9.45
N ALA A 19 -15.11 -8.50 -8.87
CA ALA A 19 -13.83 -8.65 -9.56
C ALA A 19 -13.04 -9.86 -9.00
N PRO A 20 -13.55 -11.10 -9.13
CA PRO A 20 -12.93 -12.28 -8.55
C PRO A 20 -11.53 -12.56 -9.11
N GLU A 21 -11.28 -12.25 -10.38
CA GLU A 21 -9.95 -12.39 -11.01
C GLU A 21 -8.93 -11.44 -10.37
N LEU A 22 -9.32 -10.18 -10.11
CA LEU A 22 -8.46 -9.23 -9.43
C LEU A 22 -8.16 -9.67 -7.99
N LEU A 23 -9.16 -10.22 -7.28
CA LEU A 23 -8.94 -10.79 -5.95
C LEU A 23 -7.94 -11.95 -6.01
N GLN A 24 -8.07 -12.85 -6.98
CA GLN A 24 -7.15 -13.97 -7.14
C GLN A 24 -5.71 -13.50 -7.42
N LYS A 25 -5.51 -12.48 -8.29
CA LYS A 25 -4.22 -11.84 -8.52
C LYS A 25 -3.64 -11.24 -7.24
N ARG A 26 -4.48 -10.62 -6.41
CA ARG A 26 -4.07 -10.05 -5.11
C ARG A 26 -3.72 -11.09 -4.04
N LEU A 27 -4.30 -12.29 -4.11
CA LEU A 27 -3.98 -13.40 -3.22
C LEU A 27 -2.76 -14.19 -3.67
N ASN A 28 -2.38 -14.12 -4.94
CA ASN A 28 -1.16 -14.74 -5.43
C ASN A 28 0.06 -13.99 -4.86
N SER A 29 1.00 -14.74 -4.25
CA SER A 29 2.17 -14.19 -3.56
C SER A 29 3.50 -14.74 -4.06
N LYS A 30 3.54 -15.30 -5.27
CA LYS A 30 4.77 -15.86 -5.84
C LYS A 30 5.60 -14.74 -6.47
N GLU A 31 6.53 -14.20 -5.71
CA GLU A 31 7.52 -13.25 -6.23
C GLU A 31 8.62 -13.98 -7.03
N ASN A 32 8.98 -13.42 -8.19
CA ASN A 32 9.95 -14.03 -9.09
C ASN A 32 11.42 -13.63 -8.82
N GLY A 33 11.67 -12.52 -8.11
CA GLY A 33 13.02 -12.03 -7.79
C GLY A 33 13.41 -12.21 -6.32
N ASN A 34 14.67 -12.57 -6.04
CA ASN A 34 15.14 -12.70 -4.66
C ASN A 34 15.09 -11.36 -3.89
N ASP A 35 15.40 -10.25 -4.57
CA ASP A 35 15.34 -8.90 -3.96
C ASP A 35 13.91 -8.55 -3.56
N GLN A 36 12.91 -8.88 -4.39
CA GLN A 36 11.51 -8.63 -4.10
C GLN A 36 10.97 -9.55 -2.99
N LYS A 37 11.44 -10.80 -2.92
CA LYS A 37 11.15 -11.70 -1.78
C LYS A 37 11.66 -11.11 -0.46
N LEU A 38 12.88 -10.55 -0.46
CA LEU A 38 13.44 -9.89 0.71
C LEU A 38 12.62 -8.66 1.13
N VAL A 39 12.19 -7.84 0.17
CA VAL A 39 11.31 -6.68 0.42
C VAL A 39 10.00 -7.12 1.06
N VAL A 40 9.35 -8.15 0.51
CA VAL A 40 8.09 -8.69 1.05
C VAL A 40 8.28 -9.28 2.45
N LEU A 41 9.36 -10.03 2.68
CA LEU A 41 9.69 -10.59 3.99
C LEU A 41 9.94 -9.47 5.01
N THR A 42 10.71 -8.45 4.64
CA THR A 42 10.99 -7.29 5.51
C THR A 42 9.69 -6.57 5.87
N ALA A 43 8.79 -6.35 4.91
CA ALA A 43 7.48 -5.78 5.17
C ALA A 43 6.66 -6.64 6.14
N ALA A 44 6.64 -7.96 5.94
CA ALA A 44 5.89 -8.88 6.82
C ALA A 44 6.43 -8.86 8.26
N LEU A 45 7.75 -8.90 8.43
CA LEU A 45 8.39 -8.82 9.75
C LEU A 45 8.11 -7.48 10.43
N LEU A 46 8.16 -6.37 9.66
CA LEU A 46 7.83 -5.04 10.15
C LEU A 46 6.39 -5.00 10.66
N PHE A 47 5.43 -5.55 9.90
CA PHE A 47 4.03 -5.63 10.32
C PHE A 47 3.85 -6.40 11.62
N ILE A 48 4.44 -7.58 11.73
CA ILE A 48 4.36 -8.41 12.94
C ILE A 48 4.92 -7.62 14.13
N ALA A 49 6.09 -7.00 13.97
CA ALA A 49 6.73 -6.22 15.03
C ALA A 49 5.87 -5.03 15.47
N VAL A 50 5.25 -4.31 14.53
CA VAL A 50 4.36 -3.17 14.82
C VAL A 50 3.14 -3.60 15.62
N PHE A 51 2.48 -4.72 15.28
CA PHE A 51 1.33 -5.21 16.03
C PHE A 51 1.72 -5.72 17.43
N VAL A 52 2.84 -6.43 17.54
CA VAL A 52 3.35 -6.90 18.83
C VAL A 52 3.68 -5.71 19.73
N LEU A 53 4.41 -4.72 19.20
CA LEU A 53 4.76 -3.50 19.95
C LEU A 53 3.52 -2.69 20.34
N ALA A 54 2.52 -2.55 19.47
CA ALA A 54 1.27 -1.87 19.81
C ALA A 54 0.53 -2.58 20.95
N GLY A 55 0.51 -3.92 20.94
CA GLY A 55 -0.08 -4.71 22.02
C GLY A 55 0.68 -4.58 23.35
N LEU A 56 2.01 -4.58 23.30
CA LEU A 56 2.85 -4.37 24.49
C LEU A 56 2.73 -2.94 25.01
N ASP A 57 2.72 -1.95 24.14
CA ASP A 57 2.52 -0.54 24.48
C ASP A 57 1.18 -0.32 25.19
N PHE A 58 0.10 -0.89 24.63
CA PHE A 58 -1.21 -0.86 25.25
C PHE A 58 -1.21 -1.53 26.65
N LYS A 59 -0.58 -2.71 26.76
CA LYS A 59 -0.51 -3.45 28.03
C LYS A 59 0.26 -2.69 29.12
N HIS A 60 1.35 -2.02 28.75
CA HIS A 60 2.25 -1.35 29.71
C HIS A 60 1.98 0.16 29.82
N GLY A 61 1.14 0.73 28.96
CA GLY A 61 0.78 2.15 28.98
C GLY A 61 1.95 3.08 28.67
N TRP A 62 2.88 2.66 27.80
CA TRP A 62 4.07 3.45 27.46
C TRP A 62 3.72 4.70 26.67
N SER A 63 2.77 4.61 25.72
CA SER A 63 2.31 5.72 24.90
C SER A 63 0.98 6.28 25.40
N ARG A 64 0.84 7.61 25.32
CA ARG A 64 -0.44 8.30 25.49
C ARG A 64 -0.63 9.26 24.32
N LEU A 65 -1.46 8.88 23.38
CA LEU A 65 -1.80 9.74 22.25
C LEU A 65 -3.01 10.61 22.61
N PRO A 66 -3.00 11.90 22.23
CA PRO A 66 -4.18 12.74 22.40
C PRO A 66 -5.31 12.23 21.51
N GLU A 67 -6.55 12.31 21.98
CA GLU A 67 -7.74 11.78 21.30
C GLU A 67 -7.93 12.36 19.89
N TRP A 68 -7.63 13.66 19.73
CA TRP A 68 -7.73 14.31 18.43
C TRP A 68 -6.79 13.68 17.39
N LEU A 69 -5.60 13.24 17.79
CA LEU A 69 -4.65 12.59 16.88
C LEU A 69 -5.13 11.20 16.49
N VAL A 70 -5.67 10.45 17.44
CA VAL A 70 -6.29 9.14 17.16
C VAL A 70 -7.48 9.29 16.20
N ALA A 71 -8.32 10.32 16.43
CA ALA A 71 -9.44 10.61 15.55
C ALA A 71 -8.98 11.03 14.14
N ALA A 72 -7.98 11.90 14.03
CA ALA A 72 -7.39 12.29 12.75
C ALA A 72 -6.78 11.09 12.01
N ALA A 73 -6.05 10.23 12.71
CA ALA A 73 -5.50 9.00 12.15
C ALA A 73 -6.60 8.04 11.65
N ALA A 74 -7.71 7.94 12.39
CA ALA A 74 -8.87 7.14 11.98
C ALA A 74 -9.51 7.66 10.68
N VAL A 75 -9.63 8.98 10.53
CA VAL A 75 -10.12 9.61 9.29
C VAL A 75 -9.16 9.33 8.13
N ILE A 76 -7.85 9.53 8.33
CA ILE A 76 -6.83 9.24 7.31
C ILE A 76 -6.91 7.77 6.90
N GLN A 77 -7.08 6.86 7.84
CA GLN A 77 -7.19 5.43 7.56
C GLN A 77 -8.42 5.09 6.70
N LEU A 78 -9.58 5.67 7.00
CA LEU A 78 -10.79 5.46 6.20
C LEU A 78 -10.64 6.04 4.79
N LEU A 79 -10.08 7.25 4.66
CA LEU A 79 -9.78 7.85 3.36
C LEU A 79 -8.80 7.01 2.56
N SER A 80 -7.80 6.41 3.22
CA SER A 80 -6.83 5.51 2.59
C SER A 80 -7.47 4.23 2.05
N TYR A 81 -8.46 3.66 2.75
CA TYR A 81 -9.25 2.54 2.21
C TYR A 81 -10.07 2.95 0.99
N GLY A 82 -10.66 4.16 1.01
CA GLY A 82 -11.37 4.71 -0.16
C GLY A 82 -10.43 4.88 -1.36
N LEU A 83 -9.26 5.49 -1.13
CA LEU A 83 -8.22 5.64 -2.15
C LEU A 83 -7.75 4.29 -2.70
N TYR A 84 -7.49 3.32 -1.82
CA TYR A 84 -7.12 1.96 -2.19
C TYR A 84 -8.19 1.29 -3.07
N GLY A 85 -9.46 1.42 -2.71
CA GLY A 85 -10.58 0.88 -3.50
C GLY A 85 -10.69 1.55 -4.87
N GLU A 86 -10.48 2.87 -4.96
CA GLU A 86 -10.50 3.61 -6.22
C GLU A 86 -9.37 3.18 -7.16
N VAL A 87 -8.15 3.03 -6.64
CA VAL A 87 -7.02 2.52 -7.42
C VAL A 87 -7.31 1.13 -7.99
N MET A 88 -7.94 0.25 -7.19
CA MET A 88 -8.33 -1.08 -7.66
C MET A 88 -9.45 -1.05 -8.72
N ARG A 89 -10.31 -0.03 -8.67
CA ARG A 89 -11.34 0.19 -9.69
C ARG A 89 -10.74 0.66 -11.02
N GLU A 90 -9.70 1.50 -10.96
CA GLU A 90 -9.06 2.08 -12.14
C GLU A 90 -8.14 1.08 -12.86
N ASN A 91 -7.47 0.20 -12.13
CA ASN A 91 -6.44 -0.67 -12.70
C ASN A 91 -6.76 -2.16 -12.48
N ALA A 92 -7.21 -2.81 -13.53
CA ALA A 92 -7.51 -4.25 -13.53
C ALA A 92 -6.26 -5.16 -13.54
N TYR A 93 -5.07 -4.60 -13.80
CA TYR A 93 -3.80 -5.34 -13.83
C TYR A 93 -3.10 -5.37 -12.47
N LEU A 94 -3.68 -4.78 -11.43
CA LEU A 94 -3.07 -4.75 -10.10
C LEU A 94 -2.86 -6.16 -9.54
N SER A 95 -1.61 -6.60 -9.53
CA SER A 95 -1.14 -7.81 -8.87
C SER A 95 -0.46 -7.47 -7.53
N ARG A 96 -0.32 -8.48 -6.66
CA ARG A 96 0.54 -8.38 -5.50
C ARG A 96 2.00 -8.62 -5.87
N THR A 97 2.23 -9.47 -6.87
CA THR A 97 3.54 -9.76 -7.43
C THR A 97 3.92 -8.72 -8.48
N ILE A 98 5.22 -8.42 -8.58
CA ILE A 98 5.74 -7.58 -9.66
C ILE A 98 5.82 -8.45 -10.91
N GLU A 99 4.95 -8.18 -11.88
CA GLU A 99 4.86 -8.88 -13.16
C GLU A 99 4.18 -7.99 -14.20
N VAL A 100 4.51 -8.17 -15.46
CA VAL A 100 3.74 -7.63 -16.59
C VAL A 100 2.84 -8.74 -17.10
N GLN A 101 1.54 -8.47 -17.19
CA GLN A 101 0.54 -9.43 -17.60
C GLN A 101 0.37 -9.42 -19.11
N GLU A 102 -0.05 -10.55 -19.67
CA GLU A 102 -0.37 -10.62 -21.10
C GLU A 102 -1.47 -9.62 -21.46
N GLY A 103 -1.22 -8.81 -22.48
CA GLY A 103 -2.14 -7.75 -22.90
C GLY A 103 -2.25 -6.56 -21.94
N GLN A 104 -1.30 -6.41 -20.99
CA GLN A 104 -1.30 -5.27 -20.11
C GLN A 104 -1.02 -3.98 -20.88
N GLU A 105 -1.86 -2.99 -20.61
CA GLU A 105 -1.71 -1.62 -21.11
C GLU A 105 -1.36 -0.66 -19.98
N VAL A 106 -0.68 0.44 -20.32
CA VAL A 106 -0.38 1.50 -19.38
C VAL A 106 -1.65 2.25 -19.02
N ILE A 107 -1.97 2.30 -17.74
CA ILE A 107 -3.05 3.12 -17.21
C ILE A 107 -2.47 4.49 -16.84
N ASP A 108 -2.95 5.56 -17.49
CA ASP A 108 -2.47 6.93 -17.30
C ASP A 108 -3.59 7.93 -16.96
N THR A 109 -4.76 7.40 -16.60
CA THR A 109 -5.96 8.17 -16.25
C THR A 109 -6.17 8.24 -14.74
N GLY A 110 -7.12 9.05 -14.28
CA GLY A 110 -7.52 9.16 -12.89
C GLY A 110 -6.33 9.42 -11.95
N LEU A 111 -6.17 8.57 -10.94
CA LEU A 111 -5.07 8.66 -9.97
C LEU A 111 -3.71 8.39 -10.60
N TYR A 112 -3.65 7.54 -11.63
CA TYR A 112 -2.43 7.26 -12.39
C TYR A 112 -2.00 8.43 -13.28
N GLY A 113 -2.88 9.38 -13.57
CA GLY A 113 -2.53 10.65 -14.22
C GLY A 113 -1.85 11.66 -13.28
N ILE A 114 -1.89 11.42 -11.96
CA ILE A 114 -1.32 12.31 -10.94
C ILE A 114 0.01 11.76 -10.42
N VAL A 115 0.04 10.49 -10.00
CA VAL A 115 1.24 9.78 -9.53
C VAL A 115 1.30 8.38 -10.18
N ARG A 116 2.51 7.87 -10.38
CA ARG A 116 2.70 6.58 -11.05
C ARG A 116 2.29 5.39 -10.18
N HIS A 117 2.37 5.53 -8.86
CA HIS A 117 2.12 4.44 -7.93
C HIS A 117 1.05 4.79 -6.87
N PRO A 118 -0.19 5.12 -7.29
CA PRO A 118 -1.25 5.53 -6.35
C PRO A 118 -1.62 4.42 -5.34
N MET A 119 -1.42 3.14 -5.70
CA MET A 119 -1.60 2.01 -4.79
C MET A 119 -0.63 2.10 -3.61
N TYR A 120 0.64 2.41 -3.88
CA TYR A 120 1.62 2.56 -2.79
C TYR A 120 1.38 3.83 -1.97
N THR A 121 0.88 4.90 -2.57
CA THR A 121 0.42 6.09 -1.83
C THR A 121 -0.67 5.71 -0.83
N ALA A 122 -1.69 4.98 -1.30
CA ALA A 122 -2.78 4.51 -0.44
C ALA A 122 -2.29 3.61 0.70
N THR A 123 -1.38 2.66 0.40
CA THR A 123 -0.85 1.74 1.43
C THR A 123 0.07 2.43 2.43
N VAL A 124 0.88 3.40 2.02
CA VAL A 124 1.72 4.19 2.94
C VAL A 124 0.85 4.97 3.92
N LEU A 125 -0.19 5.65 3.44
CA LEU A 125 -1.13 6.38 4.30
C LEU A 125 -1.87 5.43 5.25
N LEU A 126 -2.36 4.31 4.73
CA LEU A 126 -3.08 3.28 5.49
C LEU A 126 -2.22 2.73 6.63
N PHE A 127 -0.96 2.38 6.34
CA PHE A 127 -0.11 1.71 7.31
C PHE A 127 0.54 2.66 8.30
N LEU A 128 0.83 3.91 7.91
CA LEU A 128 1.28 4.93 8.85
C LEU A 128 0.17 5.36 9.83
N SER A 129 -1.08 5.41 9.39
CA SER A 129 -2.20 5.76 10.28
C SER A 129 -2.54 4.64 11.27
N MET A 130 -2.33 3.38 10.92
CA MET A 130 -2.71 2.22 11.72
C MET A 130 -2.15 2.23 13.16
N PRO A 131 -0.84 2.40 13.43
CA PRO A 131 -0.32 2.42 14.80
C PRO A 131 -0.81 3.62 15.61
N LEU A 132 -1.11 4.75 14.97
CA LEU A 132 -1.73 5.90 15.64
C LEU A 132 -3.17 5.60 16.06
N VAL A 133 -3.94 4.89 15.23
CA VAL A 133 -5.28 4.39 15.59
C VAL A 133 -5.22 3.37 16.73
N LEU A 134 -4.13 2.58 16.79
CA LEU A 134 -3.87 1.65 17.90
C LEU A 134 -3.36 2.34 19.17
N GLY A 135 -3.05 3.64 19.11
CA GLY A 135 -2.62 4.42 20.27
C GLY A 135 -1.14 4.26 20.63
N SER A 136 -0.26 3.88 19.69
CA SER A 136 1.15 3.60 19.97
C SER A 136 2.12 4.48 19.18
N TRP A 137 2.85 5.35 19.86
CA TRP A 137 3.96 6.10 19.27
C TRP A 137 5.14 5.21 18.89
N ILE A 138 5.41 4.18 19.68
CA ILE A 138 6.53 3.25 19.45
C ILE A 138 6.31 2.49 18.14
N SER A 139 5.10 1.98 17.96
CA SER A 139 4.72 1.28 16.73
C SER A 139 4.68 2.22 15.53
N PHE A 140 4.27 3.49 15.71
CA PHE A 140 4.31 4.49 14.66
C PHE A 140 5.75 4.79 14.21
N ALA A 141 6.67 5.00 15.16
CA ALA A 141 8.09 5.23 14.86
C ALA A 141 8.69 4.05 14.07
N LEU A 142 8.36 2.81 14.44
CA LEU A 142 8.79 1.63 13.70
C LEU A 142 8.14 1.58 12.29
N MET A 143 6.84 1.89 12.17
CA MET A 143 6.13 1.89 10.89
C MET A 143 6.65 2.97 9.92
N CYS A 144 7.32 4.03 10.39
CA CYS A 144 8.01 5.01 9.54
C CYS A 144 9.13 4.40 8.66
N LEU A 145 9.54 3.16 8.91
CA LEU A 145 10.43 2.41 8.01
C LEU A 145 9.69 1.87 6.77
N TYR A 146 8.37 1.76 6.81
CA TYR A 146 7.58 1.21 5.69
C TYR A 146 7.74 2.00 4.38
N PRO A 147 7.70 3.35 4.35
CA PRO A 147 7.98 4.11 3.13
C PRO A 147 9.34 3.76 2.49
N VAL A 148 10.37 3.45 3.29
CA VAL A 148 11.68 3.05 2.77
C VAL A 148 11.56 1.69 2.04
N VAL A 149 10.83 0.74 2.63
CA VAL A 149 10.55 -0.56 1.99
C VAL A 149 9.81 -0.35 0.66
N ILE A 150 8.85 0.56 0.61
CA ILE A 150 8.09 0.91 -0.60
C ILE A 150 8.99 1.53 -1.68
N VAL A 151 9.97 2.35 -1.32
CA VAL A 151 10.95 2.89 -2.29
C VAL A 151 11.68 1.77 -3.02
N PHE A 152 12.16 0.74 -2.31
CA PHE A 152 12.79 -0.42 -2.92
C PHE A 152 11.82 -1.22 -3.79
N ARG A 153 10.57 -1.36 -3.35
CA ARG A 153 9.51 -2.02 -4.12
C ARG A 153 9.26 -1.32 -5.45
N ILE A 154 9.06 0.00 -5.42
CA ILE A 154 8.82 0.82 -6.62
C ILE A 154 9.99 0.74 -7.59
N ARG A 155 11.23 0.82 -7.09
CA ARG A 155 12.42 0.72 -7.97
C ARG A 155 12.48 -0.60 -8.72
N GLY A 156 12.15 -1.70 -8.05
CA GLY A 156 12.10 -3.02 -8.69
C GLY A 156 10.96 -3.14 -9.71
N GLU A 157 9.79 -2.58 -9.38
CA GLU A 157 8.63 -2.57 -10.26
C GLU A 157 8.87 -1.69 -11.49
N GLU A 158 9.34 -0.44 -11.32
CA GLU A 158 9.64 0.46 -12.44
C GLU A 158 10.68 -0.15 -13.40
N LYS A 159 11.71 -0.82 -12.87
CA LYS A 159 12.70 -1.49 -13.71
C LYS A 159 12.06 -2.54 -14.62
N LEU A 160 11.19 -3.38 -14.08
CA LEU A 160 10.48 -4.40 -14.88
C LEU A 160 9.53 -3.77 -15.89
N LEU A 161 8.78 -2.73 -15.47
CA LEU A 161 7.84 -2.03 -16.35
C LEU A 161 8.55 -1.30 -17.50
N GLU A 162 9.74 -0.74 -17.26
CA GLU A 162 10.60 -0.12 -18.30
C GLU A 162 11.11 -1.17 -19.32
N GLU A 163 11.41 -2.40 -18.86
CA GLU A 163 11.92 -3.48 -19.69
C GLU A 163 10.82 -4.20 -20.49
N GLU A 164 9.62 -4.35 -19.92
CA GLU A 164 8.61 -5.28 -20.44
C GLU A 164 7.30 -4.61 -20.89
N LEU A 165 6.93 -3.42 -20.34
CA LEU A 165 5.64 -2.79 -20.63
C LEU A 165 5.78 -1.69 -21.68
N LYS A 166 5.25 -1.97 -22.89
CA LYS A 166 5.26 -1.01 -24.00
C LYS A 166 4.51 0.28 -23.63
N GLY A 167 5.17 1.43 -23.85
CA GLY A 167 4.59 2.75 -23.59
C GLY A 167 4.84 3.27 -22.16
N TYR A 168 5.53 2.49 -21.32
CA TYR A 168 5.80 2.92 -19.94
C TYR A 168 6.77 4.11 -19.87
N ASP A 169 7.75 4.20 -20.77
CA ASP A 169 8.69 5.32 -20.82
C ASP A 169 7.99 6.64 -21.17
N GLU A 170 7.05 6.64 -22.13
CA GLU A 170 6.23 7.80 -22.46
C GLU A 170 5.38 8.22 -21.26
N TYR A 171 4.76 7.26 -20.59
CA TYR A 171 3.98 7.50 -19.37
C TYR A 171 4.83 8.11 -18.24
N LYS A 172 6.04 7.59 -18.00
CA LYS A 172 6.99 8.10 -17.02
C LYS A 172 7.42 9.55 -17.31
N ASN A 173 7.53 9.91 -18.58
CA ASN A 173 7.82 11.29 -19.01
C ASN A 173 6.63 12.24 -18.80
N LYS A 174 5.39 11.73 -18.93
CA LYS A 174 4.16 12.47 -18.71
C LYS A 174 3.87 12.67 -17.23
N VAL A 175 3.97 11.60 -16.43
CA VAL A 175 3.67 11.58 -14.99
C VAL A 175 4.97 11.46 -14.20
N LYS A 176 5.49 12.58 -13.73
CA LYS A 176 6.82 12.65 -13.10
C LYS A 176 6.87 12.12 -11.67
N TRP A 177 5.76 12.17 -10.96
CA TRP A 177 5.69 11.88 -9.53
C TRP A 177 5.40 10.39 -9.28
N ARG A 178 6.14 9.78 -8.34
CA ARG A 178 5.95 8.38 -7.98
C ARG A 178 4.83 8.18 -6.97
N LEU A 179 4.94 8.85 -5.82
CA LEU A 179 4.01 8.69 -4.69
C LEU A 179 3.30 9.98 -4.31
N ILE A 180 4.06 11.08 -4.19
CA ILE A 180 3.58 12.35 -3.65
C ILE A 180 3.82 13.42 -4.70
N PRO A 181 2.75 14.07 -5.20
CA PRO A 181 2.87 15.15 -6.16
C PRO A 181 3.83 16.24 -5.64
N PHE A 182 4.70 16.73 -6.50
CA PHE A 182 5.71 17.77 -6.24
C PHE A 182 6.83 17.38 -5.26
N VAL A 183 6.88 16.14 -4.76
CA VAL A 183 7.93 15.67 -3.84
C VAL A 183 8.74 14.53 -4.46
N TRP A 184 8.11 13.45 -4.83
CA TRP A 184 8.78 12.24 -5.33
C TRP A 184 7.87 11.36 -6.19
#